data_f356cd76ec1d6ec76c01ffce55f2c972
#
_entry.id   f356cd76ec1d6ec76c01ffce55f2c972
#
_cell.length_a   1.000
_cell.length_b   1.000
_cell.length_c   1.000
_cell.angle_alpha   90.00
_cell.angle_beta   90.00
_cell.angle_gamma   90.00
#
_symmetry.space_group_name_H-M   'P 1'
#
loop_
_entity.id
_entity.type
_entity.pdbx_description
1 polymer ?
#
loop_
_entity_poly.entity_id
_entity_poly.type
_entity_poly.pdbx_seq_one_letter_code
_entity_poly.pdbx_strand_id
1 'polypeptide(L)'
;MSVRLANYLAGSWRPADAVETLDDVNPATGEVAALVPLCGARQVREAVEAARAVQPEWRAMPPQRRARALLALRGELERRREELVALVTADMGKTLADADGEVGRGIESVESAAAIPHLLKGETLEGVAAGVDVELVRQPVGVVAAITPFNFPAMIPLWFLPYAIACGNSFLLKPSEQDPRPAALIMEIVDSIGEIPPGVVNLVHGGRDAVEAILADPGIDAVSFVGRAETARIVAEGAVRTGKRVQALGGAKNSLVVMPDADLGQATPAIMGSAFGAAGQRCLAGSVCVVVGDGARRAAVREALVAAASDLQVGAGADEATDVYPMVSAAARDKVASAIERAAGDGVELLLDGRGDVGAAGTLLGPTIAAVKDPESELARDELFGPLLTLVEVGDLDEALEFLNGSRYGNAGAIFTQSGEAARRYRYDAEAGMLGINVGVPAPVAWFPFSGWKDSIEGDLHANGTDAIDFYTRKKVITTRW
;
A
#
# COMPACT_ATOMS: atom_id res chain seq x y z
N MET A 1 -28.01 16.52 -2.16
CA MET A 1 -26.85 17.31 -1.68
C MET A 1 -25.80 16.34 -1.19
N SER A 2 -24.59 16.40 -1.73
CA SER A 2 -23.49 15.52 -1.30
C SER A 2 -23.14 15.80 0.17
N VAL A 3 -22.91 14.75 0.95
CA VAL A 3 -22.58 14.86 2.37
C VAL A 3 -21.16 15.39 2.52
N ARG A 4 -20.96 16.44 3.33
CA ARG A 4 -19.62 16.90 3.69
C ARG A 4 -19.07 16.00 4.81
N LEU A 5 -17.88 15.45 4.60
CA LEU A 5 -17.23 14.58 5.57
C LEU A 5 -16.79 15.36 6.82
N ALA A 6 -16.81 14.69 7.95
CA ALA A 6 -16.36 15.20 9.23
C ALA A 6 -15.01 14.56 9.64
N ASN A 7 -14.23 15.26 10.46
CA ASN A 7 -13.08 14.68 11.13
C ASN A 7 -13.53 13.89 12.36
N TYR A 8 -12.81 12.80 12.70
CA TYR A 8 -13.02 12.08 13.95
C TYR A 8 -11.92 12.44 14.94
N LEU A 9 -12.27 13.21 15.97
CA LEU A 9 -11.33 13.77 16.94
C LEU A 9 -11.82 13.53 18.37
N ALA A 10 -10.94 12.99 19.21
CA ALA A 10 -11.22 12.77 20.64
C ALA A 10 -12.53 11.99 20.90
N GLY A 11 -12.83 10.98 20.08
CA GLY A 11 -14.03 10.16 20.20
C GLY A 11 -15.30 10.85 19.73
N SER A 12 -15.21 11.84 18.84
CA SER A 12 -16.36 12.58 18.33
C SER A 12 -16.19 12.99 16.88
N TRP A 13 -17.26 12.83 16.11
CA TRP A 13 -17.32 13.37 14.76
C TRP A 13 -17.56 14.90 14.82
N ARG A 14 -16.62 15.64 14.23
CA ARG A 14 -16.65 17.10 14.24
C ARG A 14 -16.69 17.64 12.81
N PRO A 15 -17.62 18.56 12.50
CA PRO A 15 -17.60 19.26 11.22
C PRO A 15 -16.21 19.84 10.98
N ALA A 16 -15.67 19.56 9.80
CA ALA A 16 -14.38 20.11 9.42
C ALA A 16 -14.55 21.57 9.00
N ASP A 17 -13.91 22.48 9.73
CA ASP A 17 -13.86 23.89 9.38
C ASP A 17 -12.70 24.11 8.38
N ALA A 18 -12.94 23.73 7.13
CA ALA A 18 -12.06 23.94 6.00
C ALA A 18 -12.76 24.84 4.97
N VAL A 19 -12.02 25.77 4.40
CA VAL A 19 -12.52 26.70 3.37
C VAL A 19 -12.72 25.97 2.05
N GLU A 20 -11.80 25.04 1.72
CA GLU A 20 -11.80 24.29 0.47
C GLU A 20 -12.28 22.86 0.68
N THR A 21 -12.93 22.33 -0.34
CA THR A 21 -13.33 20.92 -0.42
C THR A 21 -12.93 20.33 -1.76
N LEU A 22 -12.68 19.03 -1.80
CA LEU A 22 -12.54 18.23 -2.99
C LEU A 22 -13.77 17.32 -3.13
N ASP A 23 -14.22 17.10 -4.36
CA ASP A 23 -15.29 16.15 -4.63
C ASP A 23 -14.72 14.73 -4.56
N ASP A 24 -15.33 13.89 -3.74
CA ASP A 24 -15.17 12.44 -3.76
C ASP A 24 -16.10 11.88 -4.83
N VAL A 25 -15.54 11.36 -5.91
CA VAL A 25 -16.27 10.98 -7.11
C VAL A 25 -16.18 9.48 -7.31
N ASN A 26 -17.34 8.83 -7.48
CA ASN A 26 -17.36 7.45 -7.93
C ASN A 26 -16.74 7.33 -9.33
N PRO A 27 -15.61 6.63 -9.50
CA PRO A 27 -14.91 6.64 -10.78
C PRO A 27 -15.63 5.86 -11.89
N ALA A 28 -16.60 5.02 -11.56
CA ALA A 28 -17.39 4.30 -12.55
C ALA A 28 -18.55 5.14 -13.11
N THR A 29 -19.17 5.99 -12.27
CA THR A 29 -20.38 6.75 -12.67
C THR A 29 -20.13 8.23 -12.88
N GLY A 30 -19.07 8.80 -12.30
CA GLY A 30 -18.82 10.23 -12.27
C GLY A 30 -19.67 11.01 -11.26
N GLU A 31 -20.47 10.32 -10.44
CA GLU A 31 -21.31 10.96 -9.43
C GLU A 31 -20.48 11.38 -8.21
N VAL A 32 -20.75 12.59 -7.71
CA VAL A 32 -20.14 13.09 -6.47
C VAL A 32 -20.82 12.45 -5.27
N ALA A 33 -20.07 11.59 -4.57
CA ALA A 33 -20.54 10.84 -3.42
C ALA A 33 -20.45 11.65 -2.12
N ALA A 34 -19.36 12.43 -1.94
CA ALA A 34 -19.13 13.24 -0.76
C ALA A 34 -18.30 14.49 -1.08
N LEU A 35 -18.25 15.44 -0.14
CA LEU A 35 -17.33 16.59 -0.16
C LEU A 35 -16.26 16.38 0.90
N VAL A 36 -15.02 16.28 0.48
CA VAL A 36 -13.85 16.06 1.35
C VAL A 36 -13.27 17.39 1.79
N PRO A 37 -13.27 17.73 3.08
CA PRO A 37 -12.70 18.97 3.55
C PRO A 37 -11.16 18.94 3.47
N LEU A 38 -10.56 19.95 2.88
CA LEU A 38 -9.11 20.12 2.83
C LEU A 38 -8.62 20.84 4.09
N CYS A 39 -8.50 20.09 5.18
CA CYS A 39 -8.02 20.58 6.48
C CYS A 39 -6.52 20.89 6.46
N GLY A 40 -6.08 21.76 7.36
CA GLY A 40 -4.69 22.17 7.52
C GLY A 40 -4.19 22.09 8.96
N ALA A 41 -3.25 22.95 9.30
CA ALA A 41 -2.48 22.89 10.54
C ALA A 41 -3.33 22.95 11.83
N ARG A 42 -4.46 23.65 11.83
CA ARG A 42 -5.31 23.77 13.01
C ARG A 42 -5.93 22.43 13.39
N GLN A 43 -6.56 21.74 12.44
CA GLN A 43 -7.23 20.47 12.69
C GLN A 43 -6.23 19.36 13.01
N VAL A 44 -5.06 19.37 12.37
CA VAL A 44 -3.95 18.45 12.69
C VAL A 44 -3.51 18.66 14.14
N ARG A 45 -3.31 19.90 14.57
CA ARG A 45 -2.93 20.23 15.95
C ARG A 45 -3.98 19.77 16.97
N GLU A 46 -5.27 20.03 16.72
CA GLU A 46 -6.36 19.55 17.58
C GLU A 46 -6.35 18.02 17.73
N ALA A 47 -6.10 17.29 16.64
CA ALA A 47 -5.96 15.83 16.66
C ALA A 47 -4.75 15.36 17.48
N VAL A 48 -3.60 16.04 17.31
CA VAL A 48 -2.37 15.75 18.04
C VAL A 48 -2.52 16.03 19.53
N GLU A 49 -3.16 17.14 19.92
CA GLU A 49 -3.45 17.47 21.32
C GLU A 49 -4.34 16.39 21.96
N ALA A 50 -5.40 15.96 21.26
CA ALA A 50 -6.26 14.86 21.74
C ALA A 50 -5.48 13.55 21.89
N ALA A 51 -4.65 13.19 20.92
CA ALA A 51 -3.81 12.00 20.95
C ALA A 51 -2.79 12.04 22.10
N ARG A 52 -2.16 13.18 22.32
CA ARG A 52 -1.19 13.40 23.41
C ARG A 52 -1.84 13.31 24.80
N ALA A 53 -3.04 13.82 24.94
CA ALA A 53 -3.76 13.83 26.22
C ALA A 53 -4.05 12.41 26.72
N VAL A 54 -4.46 11.49 25.84
CA VAL A 54 -4.84 10.12 26.19
C VAL A 54 -3.67 9.13 26.17
N GLN A 55 -2.58 9.46 25.48
CA GLN A 55 -1.46 8.54 25.26
C GLN A 55 -0.85 7.94 26.55
N PRO A 56 -0.68 8.68 27.65
CA PRO A 56 -0.18 8.12 28.91
C PRO A 56 -1.09 7.03 29.50
N GLU A 57 -2.41 7.22 29.43
CA GLU A 57 -3.39 6.24 29.89
C GLU A 57 -3.37 4.98 29.02
N TRP A 58 -3.39 5.16 27.69
CA TRP A 58 -3.33 4.04 26.74
C TRP A 58 -2.03 3.25 26.85
N ARG A 59 -0.90 3.93 27.00
CA ARG A 59 0.40 3.32 27.26
C ARG A 59 0.42 2.47 28.53
N ALA A 60 -0.22 2.94 29.61
CA ALA A 60 -0.30 2.24 30.87
C ALA A 60 -1.25 1.03 30.85
N MET A 61 -2.12 0.93 29.84
CA MET A 61 -3.02 -0.21 29.69
C MET A 61 -2.23 -1.51 29.41
N PRO A 62 -2.50 -2.60 30.15
CA PRO A 62 -1.82 -3.87 29.95
C PRO A 62 -1.94 -4.38 28.50
N PRO A 63 -0.86 -4.95 27.91
CA PRO A 63 -0.87 -5.44 26.52
C PRO A 63 -2.03 -6.41 26.23
N GLN A 64 -2.43 -7.25 27.19
CA GLN A 64 -3.56 -8.17 27.04
C GLN A 64 -4.91 -7.44 26.88
N ARG A 65 -5.08 -6.26 27.49
CA ARG A 65 -6.28 -5.45 27.31
C ARG A 65 -6.30 -4.80 25.92
N ARG A 66 -5.15 -4.28 25.47
CA ARG A 66 -5.03 -3.75 24.11
C ARG A 66 -5.28 -4.85 23.06
N ALA A 67 -4.76 -6.08 23.29
CA ALA A 67 -5.06 -7.22 22.42
C ALA A 67 -6.56 -7.53 22.33
N ARG A 68 -7.31 -7.44 23.46
CA ARG A 68 -8.76 -7.64 23.47
C ARG A 68 -9.49 -6.56 22.66
N ALA A 69 -9.08 -5.30 22.75
CA ALA A 69 -9.62 -4.22 21.94
C ALA A 69 -9.42 -4.48 20.43
N LEU A 70 -8.26 -5.01 20.05
CA LEU A 70 -7.99 -5.40 18.65
C LEU A 70 -8.83 -6.60 18.21
N LEU A 71 -9.05 -7.59 19.07
CA LEU A 71 -9.94 -8.71 18.75
C LEU A 71 -11.41 -8.26 18.62
N ALA A 72 -11.85 -7.28 19.42
CA ALA A 72 -13.16 -6.65 19.25
C ALA A 72 -13.22 -5.88 17.90
N LEU A 73 -12.19 -5.09 17.58
CA LEU A 73 -12.07 -4.41 16.28
C LEU A 73 -12.15 -5.40 15.12
N ARG A 74 -11.43 -6.51 15.19
CA ARG A 74 -11.49 -7.59 14.21
C ARG A 74 -12.91 -8.12 14.03
N GLY A 75 -13.61 -8.37 15.13
CA GLY A 75 -15.00 -8.86 15.10
C GLY A 75 -15.97 -7.87 14.43
N GLU A 76 -15.82 -6.57 14.72
CA GLU A 76 -16.66 -5.53 14.13
C GLU A 76 -16.33 -5.27 12.64
N LEU A 77 -15.08 -5.36 12.25
CA LEU A 77 -14.68 -5.31 10.83
C LEU A 77 -15.29 -6.47 10.04
N GLU A 78 -15.28 -7.70 10.58
CA GLU A 78 -15.95 -8.84 9.95
C GLU A 78 -17.47 -8.65 9.88
N ARG A 79 -18.09 -8.13 10.93
CA ARG A 79 -19.54 -7.89 10.97
C ARG A 79 -19.99 -6.85 9.94
N ARG A 80 -19.16 -5.82 9.67
CA ARG A 80 -19.41 -4.75 8.68
C ARG A 80 -18.61 -4.95 7.38
N ARG A 81 -18.12 -6.17 7.12
CA ARG A 81 -17.25 -6.47 5.96
C ARG A 81 -17.94 -6.14 4.65
N GLU A 82 -19.17 -6.58 4.44
CA GLU A 82 -19.92 -6.32 3.20
C GLU A 82 -20.13 -4.82 2.95
N GLU A 83 -20.39 -4.05 3.99
CA GLU A 83 -20.52 -2.59 3.91
C GLU A 83 -19.21 -1.93 3.50
N LEU A 84 -18.09 -2.36 4.10
CA LEU A 84 -16.76 -1.83 3.77
C LEU A 84 -16.36 -2.21 2.34
N VAL A 85 -16.64 -3.43 1.90
CA VAL A 85 -16.39 -3.90 0.52
C VAL A 85 -17.18 -3.07 -0.47
N ALA A 86 -18.49 -2.88 -0.26
CA ALA A 86 -19.32 -2.06 -1.13
C ALA A 86 -18.83 -0.61 -1.21
N LEU A 87 -18.34 -0.07 -0.10
CA LEU A 87 -17.82 1.29 -0.04
C LEU A 87 -16.48 1.44 -0.77
N VAL A 88 -15.58 0.48 -0.63
CA VAL A 88 -14.32 0.44 -1.42
C VAL A 88 -14.61 0.36 -2.92
N THR A 89 -15.57 -0.48 -3.33
CA THR A 89 -16.00 -0.56 -4.73
C THR A 89 -16.56 0.77 -5.23
N ALA A 90 -17.39 1.44 -4.43
CA ALA A 90 -18.01 2.71 -4.82
C ALA A 90 -17.03 3.88 -4.88
N ASP A 91 -16.02 3.93 -3.99
CA ASP A 91 -15.07 5.04 -3.90
C ASP A 91 -13.88 4.89 -4.87
N MET A 92 -13.30 3.69 -4.91
CA MET A 92 -12.08 3.45 -5.67
C MET A 92 -12.36 2.80 -7.03
N GLY A 93 -13.56 2.23 -7.23
CA GLY A 93 -13.96 1.59 -8.48
C GLY A 93 -13.63 0.10 -8.58
N LYS A 94 -13.05 -0.52 -7.54
CA LYS A 94 -12.65 -1.93 -7.50
C LYS A 94 -13.82 -2.89 -7.78
N THR A 95 -13.49 -4.08 -8.29
CA THR A 95 -14.45 -5.20 -8.27
C THR A 95 -14.77 -5.58 -6.82
N LEU A 96 -15.95 -6.15 -6.60
CA LEU A 96 -16.32 -6.66 -5.28
C LEU A 96 -15.32 -7.70 -4.76
N ALA A 97 -14.79 -8.54 -5.65
CA ALA A 97 -13.78 -9.55 -5.31
C ALA A 97 -12.45 -8.93 -4.87
N ASP A 98 -11.94 -7.92 -5.58
CA ASP A 98 -10.72 -7.20 -5.21
C ASP A 98 -10.90 -6.40 -3.91
N ALA A 99 -12.07 -5.79 -3.70
CA ALA A 99 -12.41 -5.07 -2.49
C ALA A 99 -12.52 -6.02 -1.28
N ASP A 100 -13.13 -7.20 -1.45
CA ASP A 100 -13.22 -8.22 -0.40
C ASP A 100 -11.84 -8.77 -0.03
N GLY A 101 -10.98 -9.03 -1.03
CA GLY A 101 -9.60 -9.41 -0.82
C GLY A 101 -8.80 -8.34 -0.05
N GLU A 102 -8.99 -7.06 -0.39
CA GLU A 102 -8.39 -5.94 0.32
C GLU A 102 -8.81 -5.89 1.79
N VAL A 103 -10.12 -5.92 2.06
CA VAL A 103 -10.67 -5.89 3.42
C VAL A 103 -10.17 -7.08 4.23
N GLY A 104 -10.15 -8.28 3.65
CA GLY A 104 -9.61 -9.49 4.28
C GLY A 104 -8.15 -9.33 4.70
N ARG A 105 -7.31 -8.76 3.84
CA ARG A 105 -5.89 -8.46 4.16
C ARG A 105 -5.74 -7.40 5.25
N GLY A 106 -6.62 -6.41 5.29
CA GLY A 106 -6.66 -5.45 6.39
C GLY A 106 -7.00 -6.11 7.73
N ILE A 107 -8.00 -6.99 7.75
CA ILE A 107 -8.41 -7.76 8.95
C ILE A 107 -7.26 -8.68 9.42
N GLU A 108 -6.56 -9.34 8.51
CA GLU A 108 -5.37 -10.14 8.81
C GLU A 108 -4.29 -9.34 9.57
N SER A 109 -4.10 -8.07 9.23
CA SER A 109 -3.18 -7.18 9.95
C SER A 109 -3.64 -6.89 11.38
N VAL A 110 -4.96 -6.75 11.61
CA VAL A 110 -5.52 -6.61 12.97
C VAL A 110 -5.29 -7.89 13.79
N GLU A 111 -5.50 -9.06 13.20
CA GLU A 111 -5.25 -10.37 13.83
C GLU A 111 -3.77 -10.52 14.21
N SER A 112 -2.85 -10.18 13.30
CA SER A 112 -1.42 -10.22 13.57
C SER A 112 -1.03 -9.26 14.71
N ALA A 113 -1.55 -8.05 14.72
CA ALA A 113 -1.31 -7.07 15.79
C ALA A 113 -1.89 -7.50 17.14
N ALA A 114 -2.97 -8.28 17.17
CA ALA A 114 -3.54 -8.81 18.40
C ALA A 114 -2.61 -9.80 19.14
N ALA A 115 -1.59 -10.35 18.46
CA ALA A 115 -0.54 -11.14 19.10
C ALA A 115 0.45 -10.31 19.94
N ILE A 116 0.18 -9.02 20.15
CA ILE A 116 1.06 -8.05 20.83
C ILE A 116 1.59 -8.50 22.19
N PRO A 117 0.89 -9.26 23.05
CA PRO A 117 1.46 -9.74 24.30
C PRO A 117 2.68 -10.65 24.12
N HIS A 118 2.79 -11.32 22.98
CA HIS A 118 3.97 -12.11 22.61
C HIS A 118 5.05 -11.27 21.92
N LEU A 119 4.64 -10.34 21.06
CA LEU A 119 5.54 -9.54 20.23
C LEU A 119 6.28 -8.44 21.01
N LEU A 120 5.73 -7.98 22.16
CA LEU A 120 6.36 -6.98 23.03
C LEU A 120 7.36 -7.58 24.03
N LYS A 121 7.50 -8.92 24.10
CA LYS A 121 8.49 -9.52 25.00
C LYS A 121 9.90 -8.97 24.71
N GLY A 122 10.61 -8.65 25.78
CA GLY A 122 12.00 -8.25 25.71
C GLY A 122 12.95 -9.41 25.96
N GLU A 123 14.18 -9.09 26.29
CA GLU A 123 15.27 -10.03 26.55
C GLU A 123 15.83 -9.78 27.93
N THR A 124 16.33 -10.82 28.58
CA THR A 124 16.99 -10.73 29.90
C THR A 124 18.27 -11.53 29.87
N LEU A 125 19.34 -10.98 30.46
CA LEU A 125 20.60 -11.67 30.70
C LEU A 125 21.00 -11.50 32.19
N GLU A 126 20.92 -12.60 32.91
CA GLU A 126 21.32 -12.64 34.31
C GLU A 126 22.85 -12.75 34.47
N GLY A 127 23.39 -12.14 35.50
CA GLY A 127 24.77 -12.33 35.90
C GLY A 127 25.80 -11.77 34.91
N VAL A 128 25.54 -10.66 34.24
CA VAL A 128 26.51 -9.98 33.35
C VAL A 128 27.77 -9.53 34.15
N ALA A 129 27.62 -9.34 35.46
CA ALA A 129 28.68 -9.23 36.43
C ALA A 129 28.14 -9.75 37.79
N ALA A 130 29.00 -9.85 38.83
CA ALA A 130 28.56 -10.29 40.15
C ALA A 130 27.45 -9.41 40.70
N GLY A 131 26.23 -9.97 40.85
CA GLY A 131 25.04 -9.29 41.32
C GLY A 131 24.46 -8.24 40.36
N VAL A 132 24.73 -8.39 39.04
CA VAL A 132 24.24 -7.44 38.01
C VAL A 132 23.53 -8.18 36.91
N ASP A 133 22.28 -7.78 36.63
CA ASP A 133 21.44 -8.26 35.55
C ASP A 133 21.15 -7.14 34.55
N VAL A 134 20.89 -7.51 33.31
CA VAL A 134 20.48 -6.59 32.23
C VAL A 134 19.22 -7.12 31.57
N GLU A 135 18.25 -6.23 31.39
CA GLU A 135 17.03 -6.51 30.64
C GLU A 135 16.75 -5.46 29.55
N LEU A 136 16.13 -5.88 28.47
CA LEU A 136 15.64 -5.02 27.39
C LEU A 136 14.13 -5.03 27.38
N VAL A 137 13.51 -3.85 27.48
CA VAL A 137 12.05 -3.69 27.38
C VAL A 137 11.68 -2.80 26.19
N ARG A 138 10.49 -3.03 25.62
CA ARG A 138 9.93 -2.24 24.54
C ARG A 138 8.88 -1.27 25.08
N GLN A 139 8.96 -0.01 24.71
CA GLN A 139 8.01 1.03 25.08
C GLN A 139 7.49 1.76 23.84
N PRO A 140 6.21 2.24 23.81
CA PRO A 140 5.67 2.97 22.67
C PRO A 140 6.50 4.22 22.36
N VAL A 141 6.53 4.61 21.08
CA VAL A 141 7.19 5.85 20.65
C VAL A 141 6.42 7.10 21.07
N GLY A 142 5.08 7.06 21.09
CA GLY A 142 4.21 8.17 21.48
C GLY A 142 3.01 8.37 20.59
N VAL A 143 2.91 9.48 19.87
CA VAL A 143 1.88 9.75 18.87
C VAL A 143 2.42 9.44 17.47
N VAL A 144 1.67 8.65 16.72
CA VAL A 144 2.03 8.23 15.36
C VAL A 144 1.02 8.78 14.37
N ALA A 145 1.47 9.30 13.25
CA ALA A 145 0.61 9.66 12.12
C ALA A 145 0.80 8.69 10.96
N ALA A 146 -0.30 8.37 10.25
CA ALA A 146 -0.26 7.65 8.98
C ALA A 146 -0.91 8.49 7.88
N ILE A 147 -0.23 8.53 6.73
CA ILE A 147 -0.68 9.19 5.51
C ILE A 147 -0.85 8.09 4.46
N THR A 148 -2.08 7.79 4.07
CA THR A 148 -2.40 6.62 3.25
C THR A 148 -2.87 7.00 1.85
N PRO A 149 -2.59 6.14 0.83
CA PRO A 149 -2.91 6.36 -0.57
C PRO A 149 -4.34 5.93 -0.90
N PHE A 150 -4.76 6.19 -2.14
CA PHE A 150 -6.08 5.85 -2.64
C PHE A 150 -6.25 4.37 -3.02
N ASN A 151 -5.19 3.70 -3.47
CA ASN A 151 -5.32 2.40 -4.13
C ASN A 151 -5.72 1.22 -3.23
N PHE A 152 -5.58 1.38 -1.91
CA PHE A 152 -6.07 0.46 -0.88
C PHE A 152 -6.60 1.24 0.32
N PRO A 153 -7.77 1.89 0.18
CA PRO A 153 -8.29 2.83 1.18
C PRO A 153 -8.74 2.19 2.49
N ALA A 154 -8.96 0.87 2.52
CA ALA A 154 -9.26 0.11 3.73
C ALA A 154 -8.02 -0.62 4.28
N MET A 155 -7.27 -1.32 3.42
CA MET A 155 -6.15 -2.16 3.83
C MET A 155 -5.00 -1.37 4.42
N ILE A 156 -4.56 -0.29 3.78
CA ILE A 156 -3.36 0.43 4.22
C ILE A 156 -3.58 1.17 5.55
N PRO A 157 -4.71 1.82 5.84
CA PRO A 157 -5.02 2.25 7.21
C PRO A 157 -4.89 1.13 8.24
N LEU A 158 -5.35 -0.09 7.90
CA LEU A 158 -5.27 -1.26 8.76
C LEU A 158 -3.88 -1.93 8.81
N TRP A 159 -2.92 -1.53 7.97
CA TRP A 159 -1.53 -1.92 8.14
C TRP A 159 -0.85 -1.17 9.30
N PHE A 160 -1.24 0.07 9.53
CA PHE A 160 -0.57 0.94 10.48
C PHE A 160 -1.30 1.06 11.82
N LEU A 161 -2.61 1.33 11.78
CA LEU A 161 -3.43 1.57 12.95
C LEU A 161 -3.33 0.44 14.01
N PRO A 162 -3.56 -0.85 13.66
CA PRO A 162 -3.58 -1.91 14.67
C PRO A 162 -2.24 -2.08 15.37
N TYR A 163 -1.12 -2.09 14.64
CA TYR A 163 0.20 -2.23 15.25
C TYR A 163 0.58 -1.02 16.10
N ALA A 164 0.26 0.19 15.66
CA ALA A 164 0.54 1.41 16.41
C ALA A 164 -0.16 1.37 17.77
N ILE A 165 -1.49 1.14 17.80
CA ILE A 165 -2.25 1.11 19.07
C ILE A 165 -1.94 -0.13 19.90
N ALA A 166 -1.66 -1.29 19.29
CA ALA A 166 -1.20 -2.49 19.99
C ALA A 166 0.06 -2.22 20.82
N CYS A 167 1.02 -1.51 20.24
CA CYS A 167 2.25 -1.11 20.92
C CYS A 167 2.03 -0.07 22.03
N GLY A 168 0.84 0.55 22.14
CA GLY A 168 0.50 1.54 23.14
C GLY A 168 0.69 2.98 22.69
N ASN A 169 0.75 3.23 21.38
CA ASN A 169 0.78 4.57 20.81
C ASN A 169 -0.64 5.10 20.59
N SER A 170 -0.80 6.41 20.51
CA SER A 170 -1.97 7.05 19.91
C SER A 170 -1.73 7.26 18.43
N PHE A 171 -2.81 7.33 17.64
CA PHE A 171 -2.76 7.27 16.20
C PHE A 171 -3.58 8.38 15.53
N LEU A 172 -3.00 9.02 14.52
CA LEU A 172 -3.65 9.99 13.66
C LEU A 172 -3.65 9.48 12.22
N LEU A 173 -4.81 9.29 11.62
CA LEU A 173 -4.96 8.92 10.21
C LEU A 173 -5.25 10.14 9.35
N LYS A 174 -4.48 10.33 8.28
CA LYS A 174 -4.82 11.17 7.13
C LYS A 174 -5.05 10.25 5.91
N PRO A 175 -6.29 9.91 5.57
CA PRO A 175 -6.58 9.09 4.40
C PRO A 175 -6.34 9.86 3.10
N SER A 176 -6.34 9.15 1.96
CA SER A 176 -6.41 9.80 0.65
C SER A 176 -7.63 10.73 0.58
N GLU A 177 -7.46 11.88 -0.05
CA GLU A 177 -8.55 12.81 -0.34
C GLU A 177 -9.41 12.39 -1.53
N GLN A 178 -9.01 11.36 -2.29
CA GLN A 178 -9.71 10.89 -3.47
C GLN A 178 -10.79 9.85 -3.16
N ASP A 179 -10.63 9.10 -2.05
CA ASP A 179 -11.52 8.00 -1.64
C ASP A 179 -11.51 7.79 -0.12
N PRO A 180 -11.89 8.80 0.66
CA PRO A 180 -11.73 8.79 2.12
C PRO A 180 -12.81 8.03 2.88
N ARG A 181 -13.93 7.64 2.26
CA ARG A 181 -15.08 7.05 2.96
C ARG A 181 -14.78 5.68 3.59
N PRO A 182 -14.00 4.76 2.97
CA PRO A 182 -13.62 3.51 3.64
C PRO A 182 -12.86 3.75 4.96
N ALA A 183 -11.95 4.74 4.98
CA ALA A 183 -11.24 5.12 6.21
C ALA A 183 -12.18 5.75 7.25
N ALA A 184 -13.18 6.54 6.84
CA ALA A 184 -14.20 7.07 7.73
C ALA A 184 -15.05 5.94 8.35
N LEU A 185 -15.45 4.94 7.56
CA LEU A 185 -16.15 3.76 8.06
C LEU A 185 -15.32 2.95 9.08
N ILE A 186 -14.01 2.81 8.82
CA ILE A 186 -13.10 2.19 9.81
C ILE A 186 -13.11 2.98 11.12
N MET A 187 -13.17 4.33 11.09
CA MET A 187 -13.27 5.14 12.31
C MET A 187 -14.61 4.95 13.04
N GLU A 188 -15.73 4.79 12.32
CA GLU A 188 -17.02 4.44 12.94
C GLU A 188 -16.94 3.08 13.65
N ILE A 189 -16.25 2.11 13.01
CA ILE A 189 -16.01 0.80 13.63
C ILE A 189 -15.16 0.95 14.88
N VAL A 190 -14.06 1.71 14.84
CA VAL A 190 -13.21 1.99 15.99
C VAL A 190 -14.00 2.67 17.12
N ASP A 191 -14.86 3.65 16.80
CA ASP A 191 -15.70 4.36 17.76
C ASP A 191 -16.66 3.43 18.50
N SER A 192 -17.10 2.35 17.86
CA SER A 192 -17.97 1.34 18.46
C SER A 192 -17.26 0.43 19.48
N ILE A 193 -15.93 0.44 19.53
CA ILE A 193 -15.11 -0.40 20.42
C ILE A 193 -14.89 0.32 21.75
N GLY A 194 -15.68 0.01 22.75
CA GLY A 194 -15.63 0.64 24.06
C GLY A 194 -14.29 0.50 24.81
N GLU A 195 -13.46 -0.46 24.43
CA GLU A 195 -12.11 -0.67 25.00
C GLU A 195 -11.05 0.29 24.45
N ILE A 196 -11.33 1.00 23.35
CA ILE A 196 -10.41 2.01 22.79
C ILE A 196 -10.85 3.39 23.31
N PRO A 197 -10.10 4.01 24.22
CA PRO A 197 -10.46 5.32 24.76
C PRO A 197 -10.55 6.42 23.68
N PRO A 198 -11.48 7.38 23.83
CA PRO A 198 -11.55 8.56 22.98
C PRO A 198 -10.20 9.26 22.84
N GLY A 199 -9.80 9.55 21.61
CA GLY A 199 -8.53 10.22 21.31
C GLY A 199 -7.33 9.29 21.05
N VAL A 200 -7.42 7.98 21.36
CA VAL A 200 -6.37 7.01 20.98
C VAL A 200 -6.25 6.93 19.45
N VAL A 201 -7.37 6.98 18.75
CA VAL A 201 -7.42 7.04 17.29
C VAL A 201 -8.12 8.31 16.86
N ASN A 202 -7.56 9.01 15.89
CA ASN A 202 -8.10 10.23 15.31
C ASN A 202 -7.99 10.18 13.79
N LEU A 203 -8.89 10.87 13.08
CA LEU A 203 -8.86 11.03 11.63
C LEU A 203 -9.02 12.50 11.25
N VAL A 204 -8.13 12.97 10.38
CA VAL A 204 -8.20 14.31 9.79
C VAL A 204 -8.16 14.18 8.26
N HIS A 205 -9.20 14.67 7.60
CA HIS A 205 -9.21 14.82 6.14
C HIS A 205 -8.31 15.98 5.74
N GLY A 206 -7.72 15.91 4.55
CA GLY A 206 -6.90 17.00 4.05
C GLY A 206 -5.97 16.57 2.92
N GLY A 207 -5.46 17.53 2.21
CA GLY A 207 -4.48 17.37 1.15
C GLY A 207 -3.05 17.65 1.65
N ARG A 208 -2.29 18.36 0.81
CA ARG A 208 -0.89 18.72 1.05
C ARG A 208 -0.67 19.46 2.37
N ASP A 209 -1.52 20.45 2.68
CA ASP A 209 -1.38 21.29 3.88
C ASP A 209 -1.47 20.47 5.16
N ALA A 210 -2.33 19.42 5.18
CA ALA A 210 -2.41 18.50 6.31
C ALA A 210 -1.13 17.64 6.44
N VAL A 211 -0.55 17.20 5.31
CA VAL A 211 0.73 16.48 5.30
C VAL A 211 1.86 17.36 5.84
N GLU A 212 1.99 18.59 5.35
CA GLU A 212 3.00 19.54 5.83
C GLU A 212 2.83 19.83 7.33
N ALA A 213 1.59 19.96 7.80
CA ALA A 213 1.28 20.15 9.22
C ALA A 213 1.68 18.92 10.06
N ILE A 214 1.39 17.70 9.61
CA ILE A 214 1.83 16.46 10.28
C ILE A 214 3.36 16.40 10.40
N LEU A 215 4.07 16.76 9.34
CA LEU A 215 5.54 16.76 9.36
C LEU A 215 6.12 17.83 10.28
N ALA A 216 5.45 19.00 10.38
CA ALA A 216 5.92 20.12 11.19
C ALA A 216 5.55 20.01 12.68
N ASP A 217 4.44 19.33 13.04
CA ASP A 217 3.94 19.32 14.42
C ASP A 217 4.88 18.53 15.36
N PRO A 218 5.44 19.16 16.40
CA PRO A 218 6.38 18.52 17.33
C PRO A 218 5.71 17.47 18.23
N GLY A 219 4.40 17.43 18.26
CA GLY A 219 3.62 16.45 19.02
C GLY A 219 3.55 15.07 18.35
N ILE A 220 4.01 14.89 17.13
CA ILE A 220 4.07 13.62 16.41
C ILE A 220 5.48 13.03 16.53
N ASP A 221 5.58 11.77 16.94
CA ASP A 221 6.85 11.05 17.18
C ASP A 221 7.27 10.17 16.00
N ALA A 222 6.31 9.71 15.19
CA ALA A 222 6.58 8.86 14.03
C ALA A 222 5.56 9.07 12.91
N VAL A 223 5.99 8.85 11.66
CA VAL A 223 5.15 8.95 10.46
C VAL A 223 5.29 7.69 9.62
N SER A 224 4.14 7.09 9.28
CA SER A 224 4.01 6.04 8.28
C SER A 224 3.38 6.61 7.02
N PHE A 225 3.94 6.32 5.87
CA PHE A 225 3.49 6.84 4.58
C PHE A 225 3.49 5.75 3.51
N VAL A 226 2.50 5.78 2.63
CA VAL A 226 2.52 5.03 1.37
C VAL A 226 2.09 5.97 0.24
N GLY A 227 2.85 5.98 -0.85
CA GLY A 227 2.54 6.80 -2.01
C GLY A 227 3.62 6.76 -3.08
N ARG A 228 3.73 7.81 -3.90
CA ARG A 228 4.76 7.91 -4.93
C ARG A 228 6.15 8.10 -4.32
N ALA A 229 7.20 7.60 -4.99
CA ALA A 229 8.58 7.67 -4.51
C ALA A 229 9.03 9.12 -4.20
N GLU A 230 8.71 10.08 -5.05
CA GLU A 230 9.07 11.48 -4.85
C GLU A 230 8.40 12.06 -3.59
N THR A 231 7.14 11.69 -3.34
CA THR A 231 6.40 12.11 -2.13
C THR A 231 6.95 11.40 -0.89
N ALA A 232 7.29 10.10 -1.00
CA ALA A 232 7.92 9.34 0.08
C ALA A 232 9.21 10.00 0.57
N ARG A 233 10.05 10.44 -0.38
CA ARG A 233 11.29 11.19 -0.08
C ARG A 233 11.01 12.51 0.63
N ILE A 234 10.05 13.31 0.15
CA ILE A 234 9.66 14.58 0.78
C ILE A 234 9.17 14.34 2.23
N VAL A 235 8.34 13.30 2.42
CA VAL A 235 7.84 12.92 3.75
C VAL A 235 8.98 12.47 4.65
N ALA A 236 9.89 11.64 4.16
CA ALA A 236 11.04 11.17 4.91
C ALA A 236 11.97 12.32 5.34
N GLU A 237 12.34 13.20 4.40
CA GLU A 237 13.15 14.39 4.69
C GLU A 237 12.47 15.31 5.71
N GLY A 238 11.16 15.56 5.56
CA GLY A 238 10.38 16.39 6.49
C GLY A 238 10.31 15.78 7.89
N ALA A 239 10.07 14.48 7.99
CA ALA A 239 10.02 13.75 9.26
C ALA A 239 11.39 13.76 9.98
N VAL A 240 12.46 13.41 9.27
CA VAL A 240 13.83 13.40 9.84
C VAL A 240 14.25 14.79 10.30
N ARG A 241 13.96 15.83 9.53
CA ARG A 241 14.29 17.23 9.89
C ARG A 241 13.66 17.66 11.22
N THR A 242 12.52 17.09 11.58
CA THR A 242 11.79 17.37 12.82
C THR A 242 11.98 16.29 13.89
N GLY A 243 12.93 15.36 13.69
CA GLY A 243 13.31 14.33 14.66
C GLY A 243 12.29 13.19 14.80
N LYS A 244 11.39 13.01 13.83
CA LYS A 244 10.41 11.93 13.83
C LYS A 244 11.02 10.66 13.24
N ARG A 245 10.55 9.51 13.70
CA ARG A 245 10.77 8.25 12.97
C ARG A 245 9.93 8.23 11.70
N VAL A 246 10.42 7.59 10.66
CA VAL A 246 9.71 7.48 9.39
C VAL A 246 9.86 6.09 8.79
N GLN A 247 8.75 5.59 8.24
CA GLN A 247 8.69 4.53 7.25
C GLN A 247 7.83 5.06 6.10
N ALA A 248 8.43 5.28 4.94
CA ALA A 248 7.73 5.81 3.79
C ALA A 248 7.92 4.86 2.60
N LEU A 249 6.85 4.12 2.28
CA LEU A 249 6.83 3.21 1.16
C LEU A 249 6.55 4.00 -0.11
N GLY A 250 7.49 3.88 -1.05
CA GLY A 250 7.50 4.63 -2.31
C GLY A 250 6.94 3.87 -3.49
N GLY A 251 7.34 4.29 -4.69
CA GLY A 251 6.91 3.72 -5.96
C GLY A 251 7.52 2.36 -6.29
N ALA A 252 7.11 1.82 -7.42
CA ALA A 252 7.54 0.51 -7.89
C ALA A 252 7.59 0.43 -9.42
N LYS A 253 8.45 -0.43 -9.95
CA LYS A 253 8.46 -0.88 -11.35
C LYS A 253 8.81 -2.36 -11.36
N ASN A 254 7.81 -3.20 -11.06
CA ASN A 254 8.05 -4.63 -10.83
C ASN A 254 8.17 -5.40 -12.13
N SER A 255 9.17 -6.28 -12.19
CA SER A 255 9.46 -7.13 -13.34
C SER A 255 8.97 -8.57 -13.13
N LEU A 256 8.32 -9.13 -14.15
CA LEU A 256 7.88 -10.52 -14.26
C LEU A 256 8.78 -11.21 -15.29
N VAL A 257 9.72 -12.02 -14.83
CA VAL A 257 10.66 -12.74 -15.70
C VAL A 257 10.04 -14.05 -16.17
N VAL A 258 9.94 -14.26 -17.47
CA VAL A 258 9.39 -15.49 -18.09
C VAL A 258 10.52 -16.25 -18.75
N MET A 259 10.94 -17.36 -18.12
CA MET A 259 12.02 -18.21 -18.64
C MET A 259 11.56 -19.08 -19.81
N PRO A 260 12.50 -19.59 -20.64
CA PRO A 260 12.15 -20.45 -21.78
C PRO A 260 11.37 -21.71 -21.39
N ASP A 261 11.62 -22.25 -20.20
CA ASP A 261 10.98 -23.45 -19.64
C ASP A 261 9.69 -23.17 -18.84
N ALA A 262 9.27 -21.91 -18.73
CA ALA A 262 8.04 -21.56 -18.01
C ALA A 262 6.80 -22.20 -18.64
N ASP A 263 5.92 -22.72 -17.81
CA ASP A 263 4.60 -23.18 -18.21
C ASP A 263 3.69 -21.95 -18.48
N LEU A 264 3.38 -21.69 -19.75
CA LEU A 264 2.54 -20.55 -20.13
C LEU A 264 1.10 -20.71 -19.67
N GLY A 265 0.60 -21.94 -19.49
CA GLY A 265 -0.73 -22.17 -18.92
C GLY A 265 -0.88 -21.67 -17.48
N GLN A 266 0.20 -21.67 -16.71
CA GLN A 266 0.25 -21.13 -15.36
C GLN A 266 0.74 -19.68 -15.33
N ALA A 267 1.74 -19.32 -16.10
CA ALA A 267 2.36 -17.99 -16.09
C ALA A 267 1.40 -16.91 -16.64
N THR A 268 0.70 -17.20 -17.74
CA THR A 268 -0.16 -16.19 -18.39
C THR A 268 -1.27 -15.66 -17.47
N PRO A 269 -2.10 -16.50 -16.82
CA PRO A 269 -3.11 -16.01 -15.88
C PRO A 269 -2.51 -15.23 -14.71
N ALA A 270 -1.36 -15.67 -14.19
CA ALA A 270 -0.67 -14.99 -13.10
C ALA A 270 -0.13 -13.61 -13.52
N ILE A 271 0.37 -13.48 -14.75
CA ILE A 271 0.81 -12.20 -15.34
C ILE A 271 -0.39 -11.29 -15.57
N MET A 272 -1.52 -11.79 -16.12
CA MET A 272 -2.74 -11.00 -16.31
C MET A 272 -3.25 -10.44 -14.99
N GLY A 273 -3.39 -11.29 -13.97
CA GLY A 273 -3.81 -10.86 -12.64
C GLY A 273 -2.83 -9.89 -11.98
N SER A 274 -1.52 -9.98 -12.28
CA SER A 274 -0.50 -9.07 -11.77
C SER A 274 -0.53 -7.71 -12.47
N ALA A 275 -0.58 -7.69 -13.79
CA ALA A 275 -0.46 -6.48 -14.59
C ALA A 275 -1.78 -5.67 -14.65
N PHE A 276 -2.91 -6.36 -14.78
CA PHE A 276 -4.21 -5.73 -15.06
C PHE A 276 -5.19 -5.79 -13.89
N GLY A 277 -4.98 -6.70 -12.92
CA GLY A 277 -5.72 -6.66 -11.65
C GLY A 277 -5.53 -5.31 -10.97
N ALA A 278 -6.56 -4.82 -10.29
CA ALA A 278 -6.61 -3.47 -9.74
C ALA A 278 -6.41 -2.36 -10.80
N ALA A 279 -6.75 -2.61 -12.07
CA ALA A 279 -6.45 -1.72 -13.20
C ALA A 279 -4.96 -1.27 -13.22
N GLY A 280 -4.04 -2.14 -12.78
CA GLY A 280 -2.62 -1.82 -12.62
C GLY A 280 -2.28 -0.81 -11.50
N GLN A 281 -3.27 -0.36 -10.72
CA GLN A 281 -3.11 0.64 -9.64
C GLN A 281 -2.67 -0.01 -8.32
N ARG A 282 -1.66 -0.86 -8.38
CA ARG A 282 -1.16 -1.67 -7.27
C ARG A 282 0.36 -1.55 -7.16
N CYS A 283 0.88 -1.31 -5.97
CA CYS A 283 2.34 -1.24 -5.73
C CYS A 283 3.07 -2.54 -6.10
N LEU A 284 2.35 -3.68 -6.07
CA LEU A 284 2.87 -4.99 -6.48
C LEU A 284 2.47 -5.40 -7.91
N ALA A 285 1.86 -4.51 -8.70
CA ALA A 285 1.55 -4.80 -10.09
C ALA A 285 2.84 -5.08 -10.88
N GLY A 286 2.86 -6.19 -11.61
CA GLY A 286 3.93 -6.49 -12.55
C GLY A 286 3.73 -5.70 -13.83
N SER A 287 4.37 -4.55 -13.95
CA SER A 287 4.21 -3.63 -15.08
C SER A 287 5.21 -3.85 -16.20
N VAL A 288 6.21 -4.72 -15.99
CA VAL A 288 7.17 -5.14 -17.01
C VAL A 288 7.23 -6.67 -17.07
N CYS A 289 7.09 -7.24 -18.24
CA CYS A 289 7.33 -8.65 -18.49
C CYS A 289 8.66 -8.80 -19.25
N VAL A 290 9.65 -9.42 -18.60
CA VAL A 290 10.96 -9.69 -19.18
C VAL A 290 10.94 -11.09 -19.78
N VAL A 291 10.92 -11.18 -21.10
CA VAL A 291 10.81 -12.44 -21.84
C VAL A 291 12.20 -12.96 -22.21
N VAL A 292 12.58 -14.09 -21.59
CA VAL A 292 13.87 -14.73 -21.82
C VAL A 292 13.77 -15.79 -22.93
N GLY A 293 14.69 -15.79 -23.87
CA GLY A 293 14.82 -16.84 -24.86
C GLY A 293 14.93 -16.36 -26.30
N ASP A 294 14.76 -17.29 -27.23
CA ASP A 294 14.86 -17.06 -28.68
C ASP A 294 13.55 -16.48 -29.28
N GLY A 295 13.60 -16.18 -30.59
CA GLY A 295 12.47 -15.58 -31.29
C GLY A 295 11.20 -16.42 -31.26
N ALA A 296 11.28 -17.76 -31.29
CA ALA A 296 10.12 -18.64 -31.23
C ALA A 296 9.46 -18.57 -29.84
N ARG A 297 10.25 -18.58 -28.78
CA ARG A 297 9.74 -18.45 -27.41
C ARG A 297 9.12 -17.09 -27.17
N ARG A 298 9.78 -16.01 -27.61
CA ARG A 298 9.26 -14.64 -27.52
C ARG A 298 7.93 -14.49 -28.22
N ALA A 299 7.79 -15.03 -29.43
CA ALA A 299 6.54 -15.03 -30.18
C ALA A 299 5.40 -15.76 -29.43
N ALA A 300 5.70 -16.95 -28.87
CA ALA A 300 4.71 -17.72 -28.12
C ALA A 300 4.24 -16.98 -26.85
N VAL A 301 5.14 -16.30 -26.11
CA VAL A 301 4.79 -15.48 -24.95
C VAL A 301 3.94 -14.28 -25.38
N ARG A 302 4.33 -13.55 -26.43
CA ARG A 302 3.57 -12.42 -26.95
C ARG A 302 2.14 -12.83 -27.34
N GLU A 303 2.00 -13.92 -28.10
CA GLU A 303 0.70 -14.44 -28.52
C GLU A 303 -0.18 -14.80 -27.32
N ALA A 304 0.37 -15.53 -26.33
CA ALA A 304 -0.36 -15.93 -25.13
C ALA A 304 -0.84 -14.71 -24.30
N LEU A 305 0.04 -13.71 -24.11
CA LEU A 305 -0.29 -12.52 -23.32
C LEU A 305 -1.32 -11.63 -24.02
N VAL A 306 -1.18 -11.42 -25.34
CA VAL A 306 -2.13 -10.62 -26.13
C VAL A 306 -3.50 -11.28 -26.17
N ALA A 307 -3.57 -12.60 -26.42
CA ALA A 307 -4.82 -13.34 -26.42
C ALA A 307 -5.53 -13.21 -25.06
N ALA A 308 -4.83 -13.50 -23.96
CA ALA A 308 -5.41 -13.43 -22.62
C ALA A 308 -5.83 -12.00 -22.22
N ALA A 309 -5.06 -10.98 -22.59
CA ALA A 309 -5.39 -9.59 -22.28
C ALA A 309 -6.60 -9.08 -23.11
N SER A 310 -6.77 -9.58 -24.34
CA SER A 310 -7.90 -9.22 -25.20
C SER A 310 -9.24 -9.78 -24.72
N ASP A 311 -9.21 -10.85 -23.92
CA ASP A 311 -10.40 -11.47 -23.34
C ASP A 311 -10.89 -10.76 -22.07
N LEU A 312 -10.07 -9.89 -21.46
CA LEU A 312 -10.42 -9.17 -20.23
C LEU A 312 -11.54 -8.16 -20.46
N GLN A 313 -12.55 -8.23 -19.60
CA GLN A 313 -13.70 -7.34 -19.64
C GLN A 313 -13.42 -6.04 -18.89
N VAL A 314 -13.57 -4.91 -19.58
CA VAL A 314 -13.39 -3.56 -19.00
C VAL A 314 -14.77 -3.00 -18.66
N GLY A 315 -14.96 -2.55 -17.40
CA GLY A 315 -16.27 -2.07 -16.96
C GLY A 315 -16.28 -1.52 -15.55
N ALA A 316 -17.50 -1.29 -15.02
CA ALA A 316 -17.66 -0.86 -13.63
C ALA A 316 -17.35 -2.01 -12.67
N GLY A 317 -16.63 -1.73 -11.58
CA GLY A 317 -16.25 -2.78 -10.62
C GLY A 317 -17.41 -3.44 -9.89
N ALA A 318 -18.58 -2.80 -9.86
CA ALA A 318 -19.79 -3.40 -9.31
C ALA A 318 -20.42 -4.46 -10.24
N ASP A 319 -19.99 -4.55 -11.50
CA ASP A 319 -20.44 -5.58 -12.43
C ASP A 319 -19.56 -6.83 -12.27
N GLU A 320 -20.21 -7.98 -12.02
CA GLU A 320 -19.53 -9.27 -11.82
C GLU A 320 -18.69 -9.72 -13.01
N ALA A 321 -19.01 -9.25 -14.23
CA ALA A 321 -18.26 -9.58 -15.43
C ALA A 321 -16.97 -8.77 -15.61
N THR A 322 -16.74 -7.75 -14.78
CA THR A 322 -15.60 -6.85 -14.92
C THR A 322 -14.31 -7.46 -14.40
N ASP A 323 -13.26 -7.48 -15.24
CA ASP A 323 -11.89 -7.83 -14.88
C ASP A 323 -11.03 -6.59 -14.63
N VAL A 324 -11.20 -5.54 -15.48
CA VAL A 324 -10.44 -4.28 -15.40
C VAL A 324 -11.40 -3.13 -15.14
N TYR A 325 -11.32 -2.58 -13.98
CA TYR A 325 -12.19 -1.51 -13.49
C TYR A 325 -11.62 -0.10 -13.75
N PRO A 326 -12.38 0.99 -13.48
CA PRO A 326 -11.92 2.35 -13.75
C PRO A 326 -10.62 2.73 -13.06
N MET A 327 -9.85 3.61 -13.67
CA MET A 327 -8.81 4.37 -12.97
C MET A 327 -9.48 5.28 -11.93
N VAL A 328 -8.76 5.58 -10.84
CA VAL A 328 -9.30 6.40 -9.73
C VAL A 328 -9.83 7.77 -10.18
N SER A 329 -9.33 8.30 -11.28
CA SER A 329 -9.76 9.58 -11.85
C SER A 329 -9.43 9.68 -13.33
N ALA A 330 -10.13 10.57 -14.05
CA ALA A 330 -9.82 10.89 -15.45
C ALA A 330 -8.38 11.41 -15.62
N ALA A 331 -7.88 12.21 -14.66
CA ALA A 331 -6.50 12.69 -14.72
C ALA A 331 -5.46 11.56 -14.59
N ALA A 332 -5.75 10.54 -13.76
CA ALA A 332 -4.89 9.35 -13.65
C ALA A 332 -4.90 8.54 -14.96
N ARG A 333 -6.08 8.36 -15.57
CA ARG A 333 -6.24 7.71 -16.86
C ARG A 333 -5.49 8.46 -17.96
N ASP A 334 -5.64 9.79 -18.04
CA ASP A 334 -5.01 10.63 -19.06
C ASP A 334 -3.48 10.59 -18.96
N LYS A 335 -2.92 10.52 -17.74
CA LYS A 335 -1.49 10.37 -17.55
C LYS A 335 -0.96 9.11 -18.23
N VAL A 336 -1.63 7.97 -18.02
CA VAL A 336 -1.22 6.68 -18.62
C VAL A 336 -1.44 6.67 -20.12
N ALA A 337 -2.62 7.12 -20.59
CA ALA A 337 -2.94 7.20 -22.01
C ALA A 337 -1.94 8.09 -22.77
N SER A 338 -1.55 9.23 -22.20
CA SER A 338 -0.55 10.13 -22.81
C SER A 338 0.86 9.50 -22.87
N ALA A 339 1.24 8.68 -21.88
CA ALA A 339 2.51 7.95 -21.93
C ALA A 339 2.48 6.89 -23.07
N ILE A 340 1.36 6.17 -23.22
CA ILE A 340 1.18 5.22 -24.33
C ILE A 340 1.23 5.94 -25.68
N GLU A 341 0.60 7.11 -25.79
CA GLU A 341 0.59 7.92 -27.01
C GLU A 341 1.99 8.39 -27.41
N ARG A 342 2.78 8.92 -26.45
CA ARG A 342 4.17 9.30 -26.70
C ARG A 342 4.99 8.11 -27.18
N ALA A 343 4.92 6.99 -26.48
CA ALA A 343 5.64 5.78 -26.85
C ALA A 343 5.30 5.28 -28.26
N ALA A 344 4.02 5.28 -28.63
CA ALA A 344 3.58 4.94 -29.98
C ALA A 344 4.11 5.94 -31.03
N GLY A 345 4.14 7.24 -30.71
CA GLY A 345 4.75 8.29 -31.57
C GLY A 345 6.25 8.11 -31.75
N ASP A 346 6.94 7.57 -30.75
CA ASP A 346 8.38 7.24 -30.79
C ASP A 346 8.66 5.87 -31.45
N GLY A 347 7.64 5.21 -31.96
CA GLY A 347 7.77 3.95 -32.71
C GLY A 347 7.79 2.68 -31.84
N VAL A 348 7.33 2.75 -30.60
CA VAL A 348 7.10 1.57 -29.78
C VAL A 348 5.96 0.75 -30.36
N GLU A 349 6.15 -0.56 -30.48
CA GLU A 349 5.13 -1.50 -30.98
C GLU A 349 4.06 -1.74 -29.92
N LEU A 350 2.83 -1.28 -30.16
CA LEU A 350 1.67 -1.63 -29.36
C LEU A 350 1.09 -2.96 -29.86
N LEU A 351 1.22 -4.02 -29.06
CA LEU A 351 0.68 -5.34 -29.37
C LEU A 351 -0.83 -5.40 -29.06
N LEU A 352 -1.25 -4.63 -28.07
CA LEU A 352 -2.64 -4.37 -27.71
C LEU A 352 -2.76 -2.92 -27.27
N ASP A 353 -3.76 -2.20 -27.75
CA ASP A 353 -4.01 -0.80 -27.36
C ASP A 353 -5.37 -0.67 -26.66
N GLY A 354 -5.34 -0.41 -25.38
CA GLY A 354 -6.52 -0.28 -24.53
C GLY A 354 -7.12 1.13 -24.47
N ARG A 355 -6.66 2.09 -25.27
CA ARG A 355 -7.11 3.50 -25.25
C ARG A 355 -8.46 3.74 -25.95
N GLY A 356 -9.30 2.74 -26.10
CA GLY A 356 -10.59 2.83 -26.82
C GLY A 356 -11.66 3.57 -26.03
N ASP A 357 -12.54 2.80 -25.39
CA ASP A 357 -13.64 3.34 -24.59
C ASP A 357 -13.13 3.94 -23.28
N VAL A 358 -13.55 5.18 -23.00
CA VAL A 358 -13.18 5.90 -21.75
C VAL A 358 -14.29 5.85 -20.70
N GLY A 359 -15.45 5.27 -21.04
CA GLY A 359 -16.64 5.23 -20.19
C GLY A 359 -17.29 6.59 -19.94
N ALA A 360 -18.45 6.59 -19.28
CA ALA A 360 -19.23 7.81 -19.04
C ALA A 360 -18.49 8.82 -18.11
N ALA A 361 -17.73 8.33 -17.15
CA ALA A 361 -16.95 9.16 -16.24
C ALA A 361 -15.56 9.57 -16.79
N GLY A 362 -15.16 9.05 -17.95
CA GLY A 362 -13.88 9.33 -18.57
C GLY A 362 -12.69 8.68 -17.86
N THR A 363 -12.91 7.60 -17.12
CA THR A 363 -11.93 6.94 -16.23
C THR A 363 -11.50 5.56 -16.70
N LEU A 364 -12.20 4.95 -17.66
CA LEU A 364 -11.85 3.64 -18.19
C LEU A 364 -10.59 3.70 -19.07
N LEU A 365 -9.73 2.72 -18.88
CA LEU A 365 -8.58 2.41 -19.72
C LEU A 365 -8.46 0.88 -19.80
N GLY A 366 -8.51 0.35 -21.01
CA GLY A 366 -8.36 -1.08 -21.22
C GLY A 366 -6.91 -1.55 -21.10
N PRO A 367 -6.70 -2.89 -21.10
CA PRO A 367 -5.38 -3.49 -21.09
C PRO A 367 -4.55 -3.03 -22.29
N THR A 368 -3.34 -2.55 -22.04
CA THR A 368 -2.38 -2.21 -23.09
C THR A 368 -1.13 -3.05 -22.94
N ILE A 369 -0.62 -3.62 -24.03
CA ILE A 369 0.64 -4.35 -24.10
C ILE A 369 1.54 -3.67 -25.12
N ALA A 370 2.72 -3.20 -24.66
CA ALA A 370 3.70 -2.50 -25.49
C ALA A 370 5.03 -3.27 -25.50
N ALA A 371 5.62 -3.51 -26.67
CA ALA A 371 6.94 -4.12 -26.80
C ALA A 371 8.00 -3.03 -27.06
N VAL A 372 8.94 -2.87 -26.13
CA VAL A 372 9.98 -1.88 -26.23
C VAL A 372 11.32 -2.51 -26.66
N LYS A 373 12.04 -1.80 -27.50
CA LYS A 373 13.43 -2.17 -27.89
C LYS A 373 14.46 -1.55 -26.97
N ASP A 374 14.15 -0.36 -26.44
CA ASP A 374 14.99 0.35 -25.52
C ASP A 374 14.56 0.01 -24.08
N PRO A 375 15.39 -0.75 -23.31
CA PRO A 375 15.09 -1.10 -21.93
C PRO A 375 15.11 0.11 -20.97
N GLU A 376 15.63 1.26 -21.42
CA GLU A 376 15.67 2.50 -20.64
C GLU A 376 14.50 3.46 -20.95
N SER A 377 13.56 3.05 -21.83
CA SER A 377 12.39 3.84 -22.18
C SER A 377 11.48 4.14 -20.97
N GLU A 378 10.69 5.23 -21.07
CA GLU A 378 9.69 5.62 -20.06
C GLU A 378 8.80 4.43 -19.66
N LEU A 379 8.30 3.65 -20.65
CA LEU A 379 7.43 2.52 -20.37
C LEU A 379 8.13 1.38 -19.61
N ALA A 380 9.43 1.22 -19.74
CA ALA A 380 10.20 0.18 -19.06
C ALA A 380 10.70 0.61 -17.68
N ARG A 381 10.92 1.90 -17.42
CA ARG A 381 11.58 2.40 -16.20
C ARG A 381 10.68 3.21 -15.27
N ASP A 382 9.68 3.93 -15.78
CA ASP A 382 8.86 4.80 -14.96
C ASP A 382 7.58 4.11 -14.45
N GLU A 383 7.17 4.45 -13.23
CA GLU A 383 5.90 4.01 -12.65
C GLU A 383 4.74 4.80 -13.25
N LEU A 384 3.93 4.17 -14.08
CA LEU A 384 2.75 4.79 -14.70
C LEU A 384 1.48 4.58 -13.89
N PHE A 385 1.37 3.47 -13.18
CA PHE A 385 0.30 3.12 -12.25
C PHE A 385 -1.07 2.95 -12.93
N GLY A 386 -1.11 2.15 -13.98
CA GLY A 386 -2.30 1.85 -14.77
C GLY A 386 -2.20 0.53 -15.53
N PRO A 387 -3.22 0.12 -16.31
CA PRO A 387 -3.31 -1.18 -16.95
C PRO A 387 -2.43 -1.29 -18.22
N LEU A 388 -1.12 -1.17 -17.99
CA LEU A 388 -0.08 -1.25 -19.02
C LEU A 388 0.98 -2.28 -18.64
N LEU A 389 1.18 -3.25 -19.52
CA LEU A 389 2.26 -4.23 -19.48
C LEU A 389 3.29 -3.94 -20.56
N THR A 390 4.53 -3.68 -20.16
CA THR A 390 5.66 -3.46 -21.06
C THR A 390 6.43 -4.76 -21.26
N LEU A 391 6.66 -5.18 -22.50
CA LEU A 391 7.50 -6.34 -22.81
C LEU A 391 8.92 -5.88 -23.11
N VAL A 392 9.89 -6.50 -22.43
CA VAL A 392 11.31 -6.39 -22.65
C VAL A 392 11.85 -7.77 -23.00
N GLU A 393 12.63 -7.89 -24.08
CA GLU A 393 13.13 -9.18 -24.57
C GLU A 393 14.64 -9.28 -24.32
N VAL A 394 15.06 -10.39 -23.73
CA VAL A 394 16.46 -10.66 -23.38
C VAL A 394 16.87 -12.07 -23.77
N GLY A 395 18.18 -12.34 -23.85
CA GLY A 395 18.73 -13.62 -24.26
C GLY A 395 18.71 -14.68 -23.16
N ASP A 396 19.04 -14.31 -21.95
CA ASP A 396 19.22 -15.21 -20.82
C ASP A 396 18.82 -14.58 -19.47
N LEU A 397 19.02 -15.36 -18.39
CA LEU A 397 18.70 -14.92 -17.02
C LEU A 397 19.66 -13.82 -16.54
N ASP A 398 20.89 -13.75 -17.04
CA ASP A 398 21.84 -12.73 -16.64
C ASP A 398 21.38 -11.34 -17.10
N GLU A 399 20.98 -11.25 -18.37
CA GLU A 399 20.41 -10.02 -18.93
C GLU A 399 19.09 -9.64 -18.23
N ALA A 400 18.25 -10.63 -17.86
CA ALA A 400 17.03 -10.37 -17.12
C ALA A 400 17.29 -9.81 -15.72
N LEU A 401 18.28 -10.35 -15.01
CA LEU A 401 18.70 -9.85 -13.69
C LEU A 401 19.38 -8.48 -13.80
N GLU A 402 20.20 -8.23 -14.83
CA GLU A 402 20.79 -6.92 -15.09
C GLU A 402 19.69 -5.87 -15.31
N PHE A 403 18.68 -6.17 -16.12
CA PHE A 403 17.54 -5.29 -16.35
C PHE A 403 16.79 -4.99 -15.05
N LEU A 404 16.44 -6.01 -14.27
CA LEU A 404 15.71 -5.86 -13.00
C LEU A 404 16.53 -5.06 -11.99
N ASN A 405 17.80 -5.43 -11.81
CA ASN A 405 18.69 -4.82 -10.83
C ASN A 405 19.09 -3.40 -11.22
N GLY A 406 19.06 -3.05 -12.50
CA GLY A 406 19.26 -1.70 -13.00
C GLY A 406 18.12 -0.73 -12.72
N SER A 407 16.96 -1.23 -12.25
CA SER A 407 15.85 -0.37 -11.83
C SER A 407 16.20 0.44 -10.58
N ARG A 408 15.76 1.72 -10.54
CA ARG A 408 15.82 2.54 -9.32
C ARG A 408 14.92 2.00 -8.22
N TYR A 409 13.91 1.21 -8.58
CA TYR A 409 12.96 0.58 -7.65
C TYR A 409 13.39 -0.84 -7.29
N GLY A 410 13.04 -1.26 -6.09
CA GLY A 410 13.28 -2.61 -5.57
C GLY A 410 12.12 -3.10 -4.70
N ASN A 411 10.86 -2.86 -5.13
CA ASN A 411 9.70 -3.27 -4.35
C ASN A 411 9.45 -4.78 -4.49
N ALA A 412 9.16 -5.25 -5.70
CA ALA A 412 8.88 -6.65 -5.95
C ALA A 412 9.39 -7.11 -7.32
N GLY A 413 9.44 -8.43 -7.50
CA GLY A 413 9.67 -9.07 -8.79
C GLY A 413 9.23 -10.53 -8.74
N ALA A 414 9.02 -11.14 -9.91
CA ALA A 414 8.69 -12.55 -9.99
C ALA A 414 9.42 -13.24 -11.15
N ILE A 415 9.66 -14.55 -11.00
CA ILE A 415 10.15 -15.42 -12.07
C ILE A 415 9.20 -16.58 -12.30
N PHE A 416 8.96 -16.90 -13.56
CA PHE A 416 8.22 -18.08 -13.99
C PHE A 416 9.21 -19.05 -14.64
N THR A 417 9.39 -20.23 -14.05
CA THR A 417 10.36 -21.26 -14.49
C THR A 417 10.03 -22.61 -13.89
N GLN A 418 10.41 -23.68 -14.58
CA GLN A 418 10.43 -25.05 -14.06
C GLN A 418 11.82 -25.46 -13.56
N SER A 419 12.84 -24.61 -13.76
CA SER A 419 14.23 -24.87 -13.33
C SER A 419 14.44 -24.45 -11.87
N GLY A 420 14.77 -25.41 -11.02
CA GLY A 420 15.17 -25.12 -9.63
C GLY A 420 16.46 -24.30 -9.54
N GLU A 421 17.37 -24.42 -10.53
CA GLU A 421 18.60 -23.64 -10.59
C GLU A 421 18.29 -22.16 -10.91
N ALA A 422 17.47 -21.90 -11.94
CA ALA A 422 17.06 -20.52 -12.30
C ALA A 422 16.28 -19.86 -11.15
N ALA A 423 15.34 -20.58 -10.52
CA ALA A 423 14.59 -20.10 -9.37
C ALA A 423 15.50 -19.75 -8.18
N ARG A 424 16.48 -20.62 -7.87
CA ARG A 424 17.43 -20.38 -6.77
C ARG A 424 18.33 -19.19 -7.06
N ARG A 425 18.80 -19.07 -8.29
CA ARG A 425 19.65 -17.97 -8.72
C ARG A 425 18.89 -16.65 -8.66
N TYR A 426 17.68 -16.59 -9.21
CA TYR A 426 16.81 -15.42 -9.13
C TYR A 426 16.57 -14.97 -7.68
N ARG A 427 16.25 -15.93 -6.80
CA ARG A 427 16.07 -15.66 -5.36
C ARG A 427 17.29 -15.01 -4.71
N TYR A 428 18.49 -15.36 -5.16
CA TYR A 428 19.73 -14.88 -4.56
C TYR A 428 20.20 -13.55 -5.16
N ASP A 429 20.05 -13.37 -6.48
CA ASP A 429 20.65 -12.28 -7.22
C ASP A 429 19.70 -11.11 -7.51
N ALA A 430 18.38 -11.31 -7.38
CA ALA A 430 17.40 -10.25 -7.65
C ALA A 430 17.33 -9.22 -6.51
N GLU A 431 17.52 -7.95 -6.84
CA GLU A 431 17.56 -6.83 -5.89
C GLU A 431 16.17 -6.20 -5.68
N ALA A 432 15.26 -6.96 -5.08
CA ALA A 432 13.95 -6.48 -4.66
C ALA A 432 13.55 -7.07 -3.30
N GLY A 433 12.73 -6.33 -2.56
CA GLY A 433 12.36 -6.70 -1.20
C GLY A 433 11.39 -7.89 -1.12
N MET A 434 10.59 -8.11 -2.18
CA MET A 434 9.60 -9.19 -2.25
C MET A 434 9.72 -9.95 -3.57
N LEU A 435 9.97 -11.25 -3.50
CA LEU A 435 10.20 -12.08 -4.68
C LEU A 435 9.16 -13.20 -4.79
N GLY A 436 8.62 -13.41 -5.99
CA GLY A 436 7.76 -14.51 -6.37
C GLY A 436 8.48 -15.54 -7.23
N ILE A 437 8.23 -16.82 -6.97
CA ILE A 437 8.62 -17.92 -7.86
C ILE A 437 7.33 -18.59 -8.29
N ASN A 438 6.99 -18.48 -9.57
CA ASN A 438 5.71 -18.92 -10.16
C ASN A 438 4.48 -18.28 -9.47
N VAL A 439 4.65 -17.05 -8.96
CA VAL A 439 3.60 -16.25 -8.32
C VAL A 439 3.69 -14.82 -8.88
N GLY A 440 2.63 -14.33 -9.53
CA GLY A 440 2.63 -13.02 -10.19
C GLY A 440 2.60 -11.82 -9.24
N VAL A 441 2.02 -11.97 -8.05
CA VAL A 441 1.93 -10.93 -7.01
C VAL A 441 2.46 -11.48 -5.69
N PRO A 442 3.73 -11.26 -5.34
CA PRO A 442 4.35 -11.82 -4.13
C PRO A 442 3.99 -11.01 -2.87
N ALA A 443 2.68 -10.77 -2.63
CA ALA A 443 2.20 -10.06 -1.47
C ALA A 443 2.43 -10.87 -0.19
N PRO A 444 3.19 -10.37 0.80
CA PRO A 444 3.41 -11.08 2.03
C PRO A 444 2.13 -11.12 2.88
N VAL A 445 1.98 -12.17 3.70
CA VAL A 445 0.98 -12.21 4.76
C VAL A 445 1.37 -11.26 5.90
N ALA A 446 0.42 -10.84 6.74
CA ALA A 446 0.63 -9.80 7.75
C ALA A 446 1.71 -10.11 8.81
N TRP A 447 2.14 -11.37 8.94
CA TRP A 447 3.22 -11.78 9.84
C TRP A 447 4.64 -11.51 9.29
N PHE A 448 4.75 -11.16 8.00
CA PHE A 448 6.00 -10.80 7.35
C PHE A 448 6.00 -9.32 6.99
N PRO A 449 7.17 -8.66 6.99
CA PRO A 449 7.26 -7.26 6.57
C PRO A 449 6.88 -7.10 5.09
N PHE A 450 6.16 -6.02 4.79
CA PHE A 450 5.98 -5.55 3.43
C PHE A 450 7.26 -4.81 3.03
N SER A 451 8.22 -5.59 2.52
CA SER A 451 9.58 -5.14 2.26
C SER A 451 9.69 -4.31 0.98
N GLY A 452 10.66 -3.42 0.94
CA GLY A 452 11.04 -2.66 -0.24
C GLY A 452 12.51 -2.31 -0.15
N TRP A 453 13.18 -2.24 -1.30
CA TRP A 453 14.58 -1.82 -1.42
C TRP A 453 14.68 -0.58 -2.29
N LYS A 454 15.84 0.04 -2.36
CA LYS A 454 16.14 1.20 -3.22
C LYS A 454 15.09 2.33 -3.01
N ASP A 455 14.67 3.01 -4.08
CA ASP A 455 13.69 4.10 -4.03
C ASP A 455 12.24 3.65 -3.72
N SER A 456 12.02 2.35 -3.48
CA SER A 456 10.70 1.84 -3.05
C SER A 456 10.46 2.00 -1.56
N ILE A 457 11.44 2.41 -0.78
CA ILE A 457 11.31 2.71 0.65
C ILE A 457 12.29 3.81 1.07
N GLU A 458 11.83 4.68 1.95
CA GLU A 458 12.64 5.60 2.74
C GLU A 458 12.46 5.26 4.23
N GLY A 459 13.55 4.88 4.89
CA GLY A 459 13.58 4.35 6.27
C GLY A 459 14.07 2.91 6.33
N ASP A 460 14.35 2.42 7.54
CA ASP A 460 15.00 1.12 7.76
C ASP A 460 14.01 0.00 8.13
N LEU A 461 12.79 0.35 8.56
CA LEU A 461 11.77 -0.58 9.04
C LEU A 461 10.55 -0.54 8.14
N HIS A 462 10.02 -1.73 7.82
CA HIS A 462 8.91 -1.91 6.90
C HIS A 462 7.55 -1.98 7.63
N ALA A 463 6.47 -1.93 6.88
CA ALA A 463 5.13 -2.19 7.41
C ALA A 463 4.95 -3.68 7.72
N ASN A 464 4.08 -3.99 8.68
CA ASN A 464 3.71 -5.34 9.11
C ASN A 464 4.84 -6.15 9.80
N GLY A 465 4.51 -7.35 10.22
CA GLY A 465 5.46 -8.27 10.84
C GLY A 465 6.15 -7.72 12.08
N THR A 466 7.36 -8.19 12.34
CA THR A 466 8.20 -7.74 13.46
C THR A 466 8.74 -6.32 13.26
N ASP A 467 8.92 -5.89 12.00
CA ASP A 467 9.38 -4.53 11.69
C ASP A 467 8.41 -3.48 12.20
N ALA A 468 7.10 -3.72 12.10
CA ALA A 468 6.08 -2.82 12.65
C ALA A 468 6.23 -2.67 14.18
N ILE A 469 6.54 -3.76 14.90
CA ILE A 469 6.77 -3.70 16.34
C ILE A 469 8.03 -2.89 16.68
N ASP A 470 9.11 -3.10 15.93
CA ASP A 470 10.35 -2.33 16.09
C ASP A 470 10.16 -0.86 15.72
N PHE A 471 9.34 -0.56 14.70
CA PHE A 471 9.02 0.80 14.30
C PHE A 471 8.22 1.55 15.36
N TYR A 472 7.17 0.93 15.90
CA TYR A 472 6.25 1.57 16.86
C TYR A 472 6.72 1.51 18.32
N THR A 473 7.93 0.96 18.59
CA THR A 473 8.48 0.88 19.93
C THR A 473 9.90 1.43 20.02
N ARG A 474 10.29 1.87 21.22
CA ARG A 474 11.67 2.22 21.59
C ARG A 474 12.20 1.15 22.54
N LYS A 475 13.42 0.70 22.30
CA LYS A 475 14.14 -0.21 23.18
C LYS A 475 14.75 0.55 24.38
N LYS A 476 14.51 0.05 25.60
CA LYS A 476 15.12 0.57 26.81
C LYS A 476 15.91 -0.56 27.46
N VAL A 477 17.20 -0.33 27.70
CA VAL A 477 18.05 -1.26 28.43
C VAL A 477 18.10 -0.82 29.91
N ILE A 478 17.86 -1.76 30.80
CA ILE A 478 17.86 -1.56 32.26
C ILE A 478 18.94 -2.46 32.85
N THR A 479 19.89 -1.87 33.57
CA THR A 479 20.92 -2.59 34.31
C THR A 479 20.59 -2.50 35.78
N THR A 480 20.43 -3.63 36.45
CA THR A 480 20.09 -3.71 37.88
C THR A 480 21.23 -4.35 38.65
N ARG A 481 21.62 -3.74 39.72
CA ARG A 481 22.53 -4.34 40.72
C ARG A 481 21.70 -4.70 41.96
N TRP A 482 21.75 -5.97 42.38
CA TRP A 482 21.03 -6.52 43.54
C TRP A 482 21.84 -6.42 44.80
#